data_b68d6f0c1cbee2cfc61a930c7e059093
#
_entry.id   b68d6f0c1cbee2cfc61a930c7e059093
#
_cell.length_a   1.000
_cell.length_b   1.000
_cell.length_c   1.000
_cell.angle_alpha   90.00
_cell.angle_beta   90.00
_cell.angle_gamma   90.00
#
_symmetry.space_group_name_H-M   'P 1'
#
loop_
_entity.id
_entity.type
_entity.pdbx_description
1 polymer ?
#
loop_
_entity_poly.entity_id
_entity_poly.type
_entity_poly.pdbx_seq_one_letter_code
_entity_poly.pdbx_strand_id
1 'polypeptide(L)'
;MRRRLLAALAALLLAATGAVVLLAYVRGADARALAGTRTVDVLVVDQPVAEGTPGEALADLVRTERLPAKAAVPGGVTDLDALAGQVATVDLQPGEQLLAARFAAPDDLGVPGTVAAPEGASEVSILLEPQRAVGGRLAAGDTVGVHVSLEARTDVVLNRVLVTQVQGAPAPADGEGADTASSGGAAPTNSLMITLGLRPEAAEAVVFGMEHGTVWLSLEPEGVDLEGTEVLTPENIYEKDFS
;
A
#
# COMPACT_ATOMS: atom_id res chain seq x y z
N MET A 1 -3.45 -37.28 -62.32
CA MET A 1 -4.07 -36.68 -61.08
C MET A 1 -3.93 -37.61 -59.87
N ARG A 2 -4.23 -38.88 -59.92
CA ARG A 2 -4.16 -39.84 -58.78
C ARG A 2 -2.80 -39.86 -58.05
N ARG A 3 -1.66 -39.85 -58.78
CA ARG A 3 -0.30 -39.86 -58.17
C ARG A 3 0.01 -38.60 -57.37
N ARG A 4 -0.48 -37.41 -57.75
CA ARG A 4 -0.29 -36.15 -57.01
C ARG A 4 -1.13 -36.12 -55.74
N LEU A 5 -2.33 -36.67 -55.77
CA LEU A 5 -3.19 -36.83 -54.60
C LEU A 5 -2.59 -37.81 -53.57
N LEU A 6 -2.06 -38.94 -54.01
CA LEU A 6 -1.38 -39.89 -53.13
C LEU A 6 -0.12 -39.32 -52.50
N ALA A 7 0.67 -38.53 -53.25
CA ALA A 7 1.85 -37.83 -52.72
C ALA A 7 1.47 -36.77 -51.70
N ALA A 8 0.40 -36.01 -51.94
CA ALA A 8 -0.09 -35.00 -50.98
C ALA A 8 -0.61 -35.64 -49.68
N LEU A 9 -1.33 -36.76 -49.79
CA LEU A 9 -1.81 -37.53 -48.64
C LEU A 9 -0.67 -38.10 -47.79
N ALA A 10 0.35 -38.68 -48.47
CA ALA A 10 1.54 -39.19 -47.81
C ALA A 10 2.34 -38.06 -47.09
N ALA A 11 2.46 -36.89 -47.71
CA ALA A 11 3.13 -35.74 -47.12
C ALA A 11 2.35 -35.22 -45.86
N LEU A 12 1.01 -35.22 -45.95
CA LEU A 12 0.17 -34.80 -44.82
C LEU A 12 0.26 -35.79 -43.63
N LEU A 13 0.28 -37.08 -43.90
CA LEU A 13 0.48 -38.13 -42.90
C LEU A 13 1.86 -38.03 -42.23
N LEU A 14 2.91 -37.78 -43.01
CA LEU A 14 4.26 -37.60 -42.51
C LEU A 14 4.34 -36.32 -41.61
N ALA A 15 3.73 -35.23 -42.05
CA ALA A 15 3.67 -33.99 -41.26
C ALA A 15 2.91 -34.18 -39.94
N ALA A 16 1.75 -34.86 -39.97
CA ALA A 16 0.99 -35.17 -38.78
C ALA A 16 1.75 -36.08 -37.81
N THR A 17 2.40 -37.11 -38.32
CA THR A 17 3.24 -38.03 -37.51
C THR A 17 4.42 -37.26 -36.90
N GLY A 18 5.08 -36.41 -37.69
CA GLY A 18 6.19 -35.56 -37.19
C GLY A 18 5.75 -34.61 -36.08
N ALA A 19 4.59 -34.00 -36.24
CA ALA A 19 4.02 -33.11 -35.20
C ALA A 19 3.71 -33.88 -33.91
N VAL A 20 3.12 -35.07 -33.99
CA VAL A 20 2.84 -35.91 -32.81
C VAL A 20 4.13 -36.34 -32.11
N VAL A 21 5.15 -36.75 -32.85
CA VAL A 21 6.46 -37.14 -32.30
C VAL A 21 7.14 -35.96 -31.65
N LEU A 22 7.08 -34.75 -32.25
CA LEU A 22 7.65 -33.52 -31.68
C LEU A 22 6.94 -33.14 -30.37
N LEU A 23 5.62 -33.18 -30.35
CA LEU A 23 4.84 -32.91 -29.14
C LEU A 23 5.15 -33.91 -28.00
N ALA A 24 5.27 -35.19 -28.34
CA ALA A 24 5.65 -36.23 -27.38
C ALA A 24 7.08 -36.05 -26.88
N TYR A 25 8.01 -35.61 -27.74
CA TYR A 25 9.38 -35.31 -27.38
C TYR A 25 9.48 -34.12 -26.43
N VAL A 26 8.77 -32.99 -26.70
CA VAL A 26 8.75 -31.78 -25.85
C VAL A 26 8.17 -32.12 -24.48
N ARG A 27 7.02 -32.80 -24.43
CA ARG A 27 6.43 -33.24 -23.16
C ARG A 27 7.34 -34.16 -22.35
N GLY A 28 8.04 -35.06 -23.04
CA GLY A 28 9.01 -35.93 -22.40
C GLY A 28 10.30 -35.21 -21.96
N ALA A 29 10.66 -34.10 -22.58
CA ALA A 29 11.80 -33.30 -22.19
C ALA A 29 11.53 -32.57 -20.84
N ASP A 30 10.34 -31.99 -20.67
CA ASP A 30 9.93 -31.35 -19.40
C ASP A 30 9.88 -32.38 -18.26
N ALA A 31 9.32 -33.57 -18.50
CA ALA A 31 9.30 -34.64 -17.50
C ALA A 31 10.70 -35.11 -17.11
N ARG A 32 11.65 -35.17 -18.07
CA ARG A 32 13.05 -35.52 -17.79
C ARG A 32 13.81 -34.42 -17.07
N ALA A 33 13.52 -33.15 -17.37
CA ALA A 33 14.13 -32.02 -16.65
C ALA A 33 13.75 -32.01 -15.17
N LEU A 34 12.56 -32.51 -14.82
CA LEU A 34 12.07 -32.65 -13.45
C LEU A 34 12.44 -33.99 -12.81
N ALA A 35 12.93 -34.99 -13.61
CA ALA A 35 13.30 -36.30 -13.11
C ALA A 35 14.46 -36.23 -12.13
N GLY A 36 14.24 -36.69 -10.88
CA GLY A 36 15.20 -36.61 -9.78
C GLY A 36 15.16 -35.32 -8.97
N THR A 37 14.34 -34.36 -9.33
CA THR A 37 14.10 -33.13 -8.54
C THR A 37 12.82 -33.28 -7.72
N ARG A 38 12.88 -33.03 -6.41
CA ARG A 38 11.66 -32.96 -5.60
C ARG A 38 10.79 -31.83 -6.14
N THR A 39 9.58 -32.15 -6.60
CA THR A 39 8.61 -31.16 -7.07
C THR A 39 7.50 -30.96 -6.05
N VAL A 40 6.92 -29.78 -6.06
CA VAL A 40 5.75 -29.40 -5.26
C VAL A 40 4.73 -28.72 -6.18
N ASP A 41 3.47 -28.94 -5.90
CA ASP A 41 2.38 -28.22 -6.56
C ASP A 41 2.16 -26.91 -5.81
N VAL A 42 2.12 -25.78 -6.54
CA VAL A 42 1.89 -24.43 -6.02
C VAL A 42 0.75 -23.79 -6.79
N LEU A 43 0.04 -22.88 -6.15
CA LEU A 43 -0.95 -22.02 -6.82
C LEU A 43 -0.24 -20.80 -7.41
N VAL A 44 -0.50 -20.54 -8.69
CA VAL A 44 0.06 -19.42 -9.45
C VAL A 44 -1.08 -18.62 -10.05
N VAL A 45 -0.96 -17.31 -9.96
CA VAL A 45 -1.92 -16.37 -10.55
C VAL A 45 -1.95 -16.54 -12.07
N ASP A 46 -3.12 -16.75 -12.64
CA ASP A 46 -3.34 -16.93 -14.10
C ASP A 46 -3.91 -15.66 -14.74
N GLN A 47 -4.78 -14.94 -14.01
CA GLN A 47 -5.34 -13.67 -14.42
C GLN A 47 -5.09 -12.63 -13.33
N PRO A 48 -5.00 -11.31 -13.67
CA PRO A 48 -4.78 -10.27 -12.68
C PRO A 48 -5.82 -10.32 -11.56
N VAL A 49 -5.34 -10.25 -10.32
CA VAL A 49 -6.17 -10.20 -9.11
C VAL A 49 -6.04 -8.81 -8.53
N ALA A 50 -7.14 -8.08 -8.40
CA ALA A 50 -7.15 -6.75 -7.79
C ALA A 50 -7.07 -6.84 -6.26
N GLU A 51 -6.48 -5.84 -5.63
CA GLU A 51 -6.58 -5.62 -4.19
C GLU A 51 -8.04 -5.69 -3.72
N GLY A 52 -8.28 -6.28 -2.55
CA GLY A 52 -9.63 -6.49 -2.01
C GLY A 52 -10.37 -7.71 -2.57
N THR A 53 -9.81 -8.46 -3.54
CA THR A 53 -10.45 -9.67 -4.07
C THR A 53 -10.53 -10.74 -3.00
N PRO A 54 -11.74 -11.30 -2.70
CA PRO A 54 -11.90 -12.37 -1.73
C PRO A 54 -11.18 -13.66 -2.13
N GLY A 55 -10.63 -14.38 -1.13
CA GLY A 55 -9.94 -15.66 -1.36
C GLY A 55 -10.81 -16.70 -2.05
N GLU A 56 -12.11 -16.71 -1.77
CA GLU A 56 -13.11 -17.61 -2.39
C GLU A 56 -13.34 -17.31 -3.88
N ALA A 57 -13.05 -16.10 -4.33
CA ALA A 57 -13.20 -15.69 -5.73
C ALA A 57 -11.99 -16.05 -6.62
N LEU A 58 -10.92 -16.62 -6.03
CA LEU A 58 -9.68 -16.90 -6.75
C LEU A 58 -9.71 -18.17 -7.61
N ALA A 59 -10.71 -19.02 -7.45
CA ALA A 59 -10.74 -20.34 -8.10
C ALA A 59 -10.54 -20.29 -9.62
N ASP A 60 -11.12 -19.29 -10.28
CA ASP A 60 -11.00 -19.10 -11.74
C ASP A 60 -9.82 -18.19 -12.15
N LEU A 61 -9.13 -17.59 -11.17
CA LEU A 61 -8.04 -16.63 -11.39
C LEU A 61 -6.66 -17.24 -11.16
N VAL A 62 -6.60 -18.47 -10.61
CA VAL A 62 -5.34 -19.16 -10.33
C VAL A 62 -5.29 -20.53 -10.98
N ARG A 63 -4.09 -21.03 -11.21
CA ARG A 63 -3.85 -22.40 -11.69
C ARG A 63 -2.85 -23.10 -10.77
N THR A 64 -2.96 -24.44 -10.73
CA THR A 64 -1.93 -25.26 -10.08
C THR A 64 -0.77 -25.48 -11.04
N GLU A 65 0.44 -25.19 -10.59
CA GLU A 65 1.67 -25.41 -11.35
C GLU A 65 2.64 -26.27 -10.55
N ARG A 66 3.27 -27.22 -11.22
CA ARG A 66 4.28 -28.08 -10.58
C ARG A 66 5.66 -27.52 -10.76
N LEU A 67 6.27 -27.11 -9.67
CA LEU A 67 7.61 -26.50 -9.65
C LEU A 67 8.62 -27.36 -8.89
N PRO A 68 9.93 -27.25 -9.21
CA PRO A 68 10.98 -27.75 -8.33
C PRO A 68 10.84 -27.15 -6.91
N ALA A 69 10.99 -27.98 -5.88
CA ALA A 69 10.79 -27.52 -4.49
C ALA A 69 11.67 -26.31 -4.10
N LYS A 70 12.84 -26.16 -4.74
CA LYS A 70 13.73 -25.01 -4.56
C LYS A 70 13.21 -23.70 -5.17
N ALA A 71 12.25 -23.79 -6.09
CA ALA A 71 11.63 -22.64 -6.74
C ALA A 71 10.30 -22.22 -6.08
N ALA A 72 9.78 -23.06 -5.16
CA ALA A 72 8.60 -22.69 -4.38
C ALA A 72 9.00 -21.67 -3.31
N VAL A 73 8.25 -20.57 -3.26
CA VAL A 73 8.45 -19.51 -2.27
C VAL A 73 7.92 -19.97 -0.91
N PRO A 74 8.66 -19.78 0.19
CA PRO A 74 8.15 -20.06 1.54
C PRO A 74 6.87 -19.28 1.82
N GLY A 75 5.86 -19.95 2.41
CA GLY A 75 4.54 -19.34 2.66
C GLY A 75 3.59 -19.39 1.45
N GLY A 76 3.95 -20.14 0.41
CA GLY A 76 3.07 -20.42 -0.73
C GLY A 76 1.80 -21.13 -0.29
N VAL A 77 0.65 -20.68 -0.82
CA VAL A 77 -0.67 -21.30 -0.61
C VAL A 77 -0.80 -22.49 -1.55
N THR A 78 -1.18 -23.64 -1.01
CA THR A 78 -1.43 -24.87 -1.77
C THR A 78 -2.91 -25.23 -1.85
N ASP A 79 -3.74 -24.61 -1.03
CA ASP A 79 -5.17 -24.80 -0.95
C ASP A 79 -5.86 -23.45 -0.71
N LEU A 80 -6.88 -23.14 -1.52
CA LEU A 80 -7.63 -21.88 -1.41
C LEU A 80 -8.47 -21.81 -0.14
N ASP A 81 -8.84 -22.95 0.45
CA ASP A 81 -9.58 -22.97 1.72
C ASP A 81 -8.81 -22.27 2.86
N ALA A 82 -7.47 -22.22 2.75
CA ALA A 82 -6.64 -21.50 3.71
C ALA A 82 -6.82 -19.97 3.65
N LEU A 83 -7.43 -19.46 2.57
CA LEU A 83 -7.70 -18.03 2.36
C LEU A 83 -9.17 -17.67 2.60
N ALA A 84 -9.98 -18.60 3.12
CA ALA A 84 -11.39 -18.35 3.41
C ALA A 84 -11.57 -17.16 4.37
N GLY A 85 -12.43 -16.20 4.00
CA GLY A 85 -12.66 -14.99 4.78
C GLY A 85 -11.53 -13.95 4.72
N GLN A 86 -10.52 -14.17 3.89
CA GLN A 86 -9.44 -13.21 3.64
C GLN A 86 -9.59 -12.57 2.26
N VAL A 87 -8.96 -11.43 2.07
CA VAL A 87 -8.92 -10.69 0.81
C VAL A 87 -7.48 -10.35 0.44
N ALA A 88 -7.21 -10.17 -0.86
CA ALA A 88 -5.91 -9.75 -1.35
C ALA A 88 -5.56 -8.35 -0.82
N THR A 89 -4.38 -8.18 -0.25
CA THR A 89 -3.89 -6.91 0.32
C THR A 89 -3.22 -6.00 -0.70
N VAL A 90 -2.97 -6.53 -1.90
CA VAL A 90 -2.31 -5.83 -3.03
C VAL A 90 -2.76 -6.46 -4.33
N ASP A 91 -2.56 -5.75 -5.44
CA ASP A 91 -2.73 -6.32 -6.78
C ASP A 91 -1.72 -7.45 -7.02
N LEU A 92 -2.21 -8.60 -7.54
CA LEU A 92 -1.36 -9.73 -7.92
C LEU A 92 -1.33 -9.88 -9.44
N GLN A 93 -0.14 -10.13 -9.98
CA GLN A 93 0.07 -10.24 -11.41
C GLN A 93 0.15 -11.70 -11.89
N PRO A 94 -0.27 -12.00 -13.14
CA PRO A 94 -0.11 -13.32 -13.72
C PRO A 94 1.33 -13.82 -13.65
N GLY A 95 1.51 -15.08 -13.20
CA GLY A 95 2.80 -15.71 -12.98
C GLY A 95 3.33 -15.60 -11.55
N GLU A 96 2.73 -14.82 -10.67
CA GLU A 96 3.10 -14.78 -9.25
C GLU A 96 2.63 -16.03 -8.52
N GLN A 97 3.45 -16.56 -7.59
CA GLN A 97 3.01 -17.61 -6.68
C GLN A 97 2.09 -17.00 -5.61
N LEU A 98 0.99 -17.69 -5.33
CA LEU A 98 0.05 -17.25 -4.32
C LEU A 98 0.66 -17.42 -2.92
N LEU A 99 0.81 -16.32 -2.18
CA LEU A 99 1.43 -16.30 -0.85
C LEU A 99 0.40 -15.91 0.21
N ALA A 100 0.34 -16.65 1.32
CA ALA A 100 -0.56 -16.32 2.43
C ALA A 100 -0.33 -14.91 2.99
N ALA A 101 0.91 -14.42 2.98
CA ALA A 101 1.25 -13.07 3.44
C ALA A 101 0.67 -11.92 2.57
N ARG A 102 0.08 -12.24 1.41
CA ARG A 102 -0.62 -11.30 0.53
C ARG A 102 -2.12 -11.24 0.78
N PHE A 103 -2.59 -11.92 1.84
CA PHE A 103 -3.99 -11.97 2.22
C PHE A 103 -4.16 -11.62 3.69
N ALA A 104 -5.22 -10.91 4.02
CA ALA A 104 -5.59 -10.54 5.37
C ALA A 104 -7.12 -10.55 5.52
N ALA A 105 -7.60 -10.55 6.76
CA ALA A 105 -9.03 -10.33 6.98
C ALA A 105 -9.42 -8.90 6.50
N PRO A 106 -10.64 -8.71 5.98
CA PRO A 106 -11.09 -7.39 5.53
C PRO A 106 -10.94 -6.29 6.58
N ASP A 107 -11.13 -6.63 7.85
CA ASP A 107 -11.01 -5.71 8.97
C ASP A 107 -9.54 -5.34 9.29
N ASP A 108 -8.58 -6.15 8.85
CA ASP A 108 -7.15 -5.89 8.98
C ASP A 108 -6.59 -5.06 7.80
N LEU A 109 -7.39 -4.86 6.77
CA LEU A 109 -7.05 -3.93 5.68
C LEU A 109 -7.23 -2.51 6.20
N GLY A 110 -6.14 -1.85 6.53
CA GLY A 110 -6.16 -0.42 6.78
C GLY A 110 -6.77 0.33 5.57
N VAL A 111 -7.47 1.41 5.84
CA VAL A 111 -7.94 2.29 4.77
C VAL A 111 -6.71 2.76 3.97
N PRO A 112 -6.69 2.61 2.62
CA PRO A 112 -5.54 3.05 1.82
C PRO A 112 -5.15 4.49 2.16
N GLY A 113 -3.86 4.72 2.37
CA GLY A 113 -3.35 6.05 2.79
C GLY A 113 -3.54 6.35 4.27
N THR A 114 -3.82 5.34 5.10
CA THR A 114 -3.84 5.46 6.56
C THR A 114 -2.79 4.56 7.21
N VAL A 115 -2.38 4.95 8.42
CA VAL A 115 -1.55 4.16 9.33
C VAL A 115 -2.32 4.00 10.63
N ALA A 116 -2.32 2.81 11.20
CA ALA A 116 -3.01 2.56 12.47
C ALA A 116 -2.44 3.46 13.59
N ALA A 117 -3.33 4.03 14.39
CA ALA A 117 -2.92 4.77 15.57
C ALA A 117 -2.18 3.85 16.56
N PRO A 118 -1.20 4.36 17.33
CA PRO A 118 -0.55 3.61 18.38
C PRO A 118 -1.55 3.04 19.39
N GLU A 119 -1.22 1.90 19.99
CA GLU A 119 -2.07 1.28 21.00
C GLU A 119 -2.35 2.25 22.16
N GLY A 120 -3.62 2.40 22.54
CA GLY A 120 -4.06 3.33 23.56
C GLY A 120 -4.14 4.80 23.13
N ALA A 121 -3.89 5.10 21.87
CA ALA A 121 -4.10 6.42 21.29
C ALA A 121 -5.54 6.58 20.77
N SER A 122 -6.01 7.81 20.78
CA SER A 122 -7.21 8.30 20.08
C SER A 122 -6.80 9.06 18.82
N GLU A 123 -7.68 9.15 17.86
CA GLU A 123 -7.45 9.93 16.64
C GLU A 123 -8.18 11.26 16.71
N VAL A 124 -7.47 12.34 16.39
CA VAL A 124 -8.02 13.68 16.28
C VAL A 124 -7.71 14.24 14.90
N SER A 125 -8.75 14.63 14.17
CA SER A 125 -8.61 15.27 12.87
C SER A 125 -8.65 16.79 13.01
N ILE A 126 -7.66 17.47 12.44
CA ILE A 126 -7.54 18.92 12.41
C ILE A 126 -7.50 19.42 10.97
N LEU A 127 -8.11 20.56 10.72
CA LEU A 127 -8.11 21.19 9.41
C LEU A 127 -7.08 22.31 9.40
N LEU A 128 -6.05 22.20 8.55
CA LEU A 128 -4.98 23.17 8.44
C LEU A 128 -4.78 23.64 7.01
N GLU A 129 -4.37 24.89 6.86
CA GLU A 129 -3.84 25.40 5.59
C GLU A 129 -2.48 24.75 5.29
N PRO A 130 -2.12 24.49 4.01
CA PRO A 130 -0.89 23.81 3.64
C PRO A 130 0.37 24.43 4.26
N GLN A 131 0.42 25.74 4.37
CA GLN A 131 1.55 26.45 4.99
C GLN A 131 1.79 26.08 6.45
N ARG A 132 0.73 25.69 7.18
CA ARG A 132 0.80 25.25 8.58
C ARG A 132 1.06 23.74 8.72
N ALA A 133 1.11 23.04 7.61
CA ALA A 133 1.26 21.60 7.52
C ALA A 133 2.40 21.25 6.54
N VAL A 134 3.57 21.84 6.76
CA VAL A 134 4.81 21.58 6.00
C VAL A 134 4.61 21.77 4.48
N GLY A 135 3.80 22.75 4.07
CA GLY A 135 3.50 22.99 2.65
C GLY A 135 2.66 21.90 2.00
N GLY A 136 1.93 21.09 2.77
CA GLY A 136 1.11 20.01 2.27
C GLY A 136 1.88 18.71 1.93
N ARG A 137 3.10 18.55 2.41
CA ARG A 137 3.95 17.39 2.13
C ARG A 137 3.81 16.24 3.13
N LEU A 138 2.97 16.42 4.16
CA LEU A 138 2.74 15.37 5.15
C LEU A 138 2.03 14.16 4.54
N ALA A 139 2.42 12.99 4.98
CA ALA A 139 1.82 11.70 4.63
C ALA A 139 1.49 10.89 5.89
N ALA A 140 0.60 9.92 5.77
CA ALA A 140 0.39 8.94 6.82
C ALA A 140 1.71 8.18 7.11
N GLY A 141 2.04 8.02 8.38
CA GLY A 141 3.30 7.45 8.84
C GLY A 141 4.36 8.48 9.22
N ASP A 142 4.21 9.75 8.84
CA ASP A 142 5.11 10.81 9.28
C ASP A 142 4.93 11.09 10.79
N THR A 143 6.00 11.57 11.41
CA THR A 143 5.94 12.11 12.77
C THR A 143 6.11 13.62 12.75
N VAL A 144 5.30 14.32 13.55
CA VAL A 144 5.24 15.78 13.58
C VAL A 144 5.37 16.33 14.99
N GLY A 145 5.95 17.51 15.08
CA GLY A 145 5.85 18.38 16.25
C GLY A 145 4.62 19.29 16.13
N VAL A 146 3.93 19.51 17.23
CA VAL A 146 2.76 20.38 17.30
C VAL A 146 3.14 21.67 18.02
N HIS A 147 3.14 22.77 17.29
CA HIS A 147 3.39 24.11 17.80
C HIS A 147 2.06 24.82 18.02
N VAL A 148 1.85 25.36 19.19
CA VAL A 148 0.65 26.14 19.52
C VAL A 148 1.06 27.57 19.82
N SER A 149 0.39 28.51 19.16
CA SER A 149 0.54 29.95 19.42
C SER A 149 -0.72 30.49 20.08
N LEU A 150 -0.57 31.08 21.26
CA LEU A 150 -1.63 31.65 22.05
C LEU A 150 -1.16 33.02 22.64
N GLU A 151 -1.96 34.05 22.49
CA GLU A 151 -1.66 35.39 23.09
C GLU A 151 -0.21 35.86 22.84
N ALA A 152 0.27 35.75 21.60
CA ALA A 152 1.64 36.11 21.22
C ALA A 152 2.76 35.25 21.88
N ARG A 153 2.42 34.05 22.35
CA ARG A 153 3.37 33.03 22.82
C ARG A 153 3.30 31.82 21.89
N THR A 154 4.43 31.28 21.56
CA THR A 154 4.51 30.05 20.74
C THR A 154 5.38 29.04 21.47
N ASP A 155 4.89 27.82 21.57
CA ASP A 155 5.61 26.70 22.15
C ASP A 155 5.39 25.41 21.33
N VAL A 156 6.34 24.48 21.42
CA VAL A 156 6.18 23.11 20.97
C VAL A 156 5.53 22.33 22.10
N VAL A 157 4.23 22.08 21.97
CA VAL A 157 3.48 21.41 23.04
C VAL A 157 3.56 19.88 22.94
N LEU A 158 3.78 19.34 21.74
CA LEU A 158 3.93 17.90 21.51
C LEU A 158 5.00 17.66 20.45
N ASN A 159 5.76 16.58 20.64
CA ASN A 159 6.76 16.08 19.70
C ASN A 159 6.44 14.66 19.30
N ARG A 160 6.92 14.24 18.14
CA ARG A 160 6.82 12.87 17.60
C ARG A 160 5.39 12.32 17.57
N VAL A 161 4.45 13.17 17.20
CA VAL A 161 3.05 12.79 17.02
C VAL A 161 2.91 12.08 15.66
N LEU A 162 2.35 10.88 15.66
CA LEU A 162 2.11 10.13 14.43
C LEU A 162 0.95 10.74 13.63
N VAL A 163 1.19 10.98 12.35
CA VAL A 163 0.15 11.29 11.37
C VAL A 163 -0.45 9.97 10.91
N THR A 164 -1.73 9.73 11.22
CA THR A 164 -2.41 8.48 10.82
C THR A 164 -3.09 8.62 9.47
N GLN A 165 -3.50 9.83 9.08
CA GLN A 165 -4.12 10.07 7.77
C GLN A 165 -3.93 11.53 7.33
N VAL A 166 -3.83 11.74 6.01
CA VAL A 166 -3.89 13.07 5.38
C VAL A 166 -4.89 13.03 4.23
N GLN A 167 -5.87 13.94 4.25
CA GLN A 167 -6.87 14.08 3.19
C GLN A 167 -6.83 15.50 2.62
N GLY A 168 -7.14 15.64 1.35
CA GLY A 168 -7.20 16.95 0.69
C GLY A 168 -5.83 17.51 0.28
N ALA A 169 -4.78 16.67 0.24
CA ALA A 169 -3.51 17.08 -0.35
C ALA A 169 -3.70 17.51 -1.82
N PRO A 170 -3.04 18.59 -2.28
CA PRO A 170 -3.05 18.92 -3.70
C PRO A 170 -2.49 17.72 -4.48
N ALA A 171 -3.23 17.24 -5.49
CA ALA A 171 -2.73 16.24 -6.41
C ALA A 171 -1.41 16.72 -7.03
N PRO A 172 -0.39 15.85 -7.20
CA PRO A 172 0.82 16.21 -7.90
C PRO A 172 0.46 16.77 -9.27
N ALA A 173 1.10 17.86 -9.67
CA ALA A 173 0.77 18.64 -10.87
C ALA A 173 1.14 17.97 -12.21
N ASP A 174 1.19 16.64 -12.28
CA ASP A 174 1.47 15.88 -13.49
C ASP A 174 0.36 14.86 -13.76
N GLY A 175 -0.67 15.29 -14.51
CA GLY A 175 -1.69 14.38 -15.01
C GLY A 175 -3.02 15.08 -15.28
N GLU A 176 -3.28 15.38 -16.54
CA GLU A 176 -4.60 15.80 -17.03
C GLU A 176 -5.68 14.78 -16.70
N GLY A 177 -6.73 15.24 -16.04
CA GLY A 177 -8.06 14.64 -16.12
C GLY A 177 -8.47 13.70 -15.01
N ALA A 178 -9.20 14.22 -14.03
CA ALA A 178 -10.36 13.53 -13.45
C ALA A 178 -11.27 14.55 -12.74
N ASP A 179 -12.25 15.07 -13.48
CA ASP A 179 -13.49 15.60 -12.92
C ASP A 179 -14.23 14.45 -12.24
N THR A 180 -14.19 14.38 -10.92
CA THR A 180 -15.19 13.69 -10.12
C THR A 180 -15.59 14.58 -8.95
N ALA A 181 -16.60 15.42 -9.22
CA ALA A 181 -17.33 16.13 -8.20
C ALA A 181 -18.01 15.14 -7.25
N SER A 182 -17.45 14.97 -6.05
CA SER A 182 -18.17 14.39 -4.93
C SER A 182 -18.86 15.53 -4.17
N SER A 183 -20.18 15.55 -4.25
CA SER A 183 -21.07 16.49 -3.58
C SER A 183 -21.16 16.20 -2.08
N GLY A 184 -20.35 16.89 -1.32
CA GLY A 184 -20.42 16.98 0.14
C GLY A 184 -19.64 18.20 0.54
N GLY A 185 -20.25 19.18 1.22
CA GLY A 185 -19.83 20.53 1.56
C GLY A 185 -18.33 20.81 1.39
N ALA A 186 -17.98 21.53 0.33
CA ALA A 186 -16.61 21.81 -0.03
C ALA A 186 -15.89 22.52 1.11
N ALA A 187 -14.95 21.83 1.77
CA ALA A 187 -13.85 22.49 2.46
C ALA A 187 -13.15 23.41 1.44
N PRO A 188 -12.66 24.60 1.86
CA PRO A 188 -11.97 25.49 0.95
C PRO A 188 -10.86 24.71 0.24
N THR A 189 -10.75 24.87 -1.06
CA THR A 189 -9.93 24.10 -2.01
C THR A 189 -8.42 24.07 -1.71
N ASN A 190 -7.98 24.60 -0.55
CA ASN A 190 -6.62 24.69 -0.08
C ASN A 190 -6.42 24.26 1.39
N SER A 191 -7.29 23.44 1.95
CA SER A 191 -7.13 22.97 3.33
C SER A 191 -6.86 21.45 3.35
N LEU A 192 -6.02 21.03 4.30
CA LEU A 192 -5.66 19.64 4.56
C LEU A 192 -6.35 19.19 5.84
N MET A 193 -7.04 18.07 5.80
CA MET A 193 -7.47 17.37 6.99
C MET A 193 -6.41 16.36 7.40
N ILE A 194 -5.81 16.58 8.55
CA ILE A 194 -4.72 15.77 9.09
C ILE A 194 -5.24 15.08 10.33
N THR A 195 -5.15 13.75 10.36
CA THR A 195 -5.52 12.94 11.51
C THR A 195 -4.25 12.55 12.26
N LEU A 196 -4.26 12.79 13.56
CA LEU A 196 -3.14 12.58 14.48
C LEU A 196 -3.50 11.48 15.48
N GLY A 197 -2.58 10.52 15.69
CA GLY A 197 -2.68 9.49 16.73
C GLY A 197 -2.10 10.05 18.05
N LEU A 198 -2.95 10.30 19.04
CA LEU A 198 -2.63 11.03 20.25
C LEU A 198 -3.08 10.29 21.50
N ARG A 199 -2.31 10.33 22.58
CA ARG A 199 -2.85 9.96 23.89
C ARG A 199 -3.92 10.99 24.33
N PRO A 200 -4.89 10.59 25.17
CA PRO A 200 -6.03 11.44 25.51
C PRO A 200 -5.64 12.85 26.01
N GLU A 201 -4.63 12.95 26.88
CA GLU A 201 -4.13 14.24 27.39
C GLU A 201 -3.50 15.12 26.30
N ALA A 202 -2.87 14.49 25.30
CA ALA A 202 -2.30 15.21 24.15
C ALA A 202 -3.39 15.66 23.17
N ALA A 203 -4.45 14.86 23.03
CA ALA A 203 -5.62 15.21 22.24
C ALA A 203 -6.30 16.47 22.78
N GLU A 204 -6.46 16.59 24.11
CA GLU A 204 -7.00 17.80 24.76
C GLU A 204 -6.15 19.03 24.45
N ALA A 205 -4.81 18.93 24.46
CA ALA A 205 -3.91 20.02 24.15
C ALA A 205 -4.04 20.50 22.69
N VAL A 206 -4.17 19.55 21.75
CA VAL A 206 -4.37 19.88 20.32
C VAL A 206 -5.71 20.56 20.10
N VAL A 207 -6.79 20.03 20.67
CA VAL A 207 -8.13 20.62 20.56
C VAL A 207 -8.14 22.02 21.17
N PHE A 208 -7.55 22.20 22.35
CA PHE A 208 -7.43 23.51 22.96
C PHE A 208 -6.67 24.52 22.07
N GLY A 209 -5.55 24.07 21.47
CA GLY A 209 -4.77 24.88 20.54
C GLY A 209 -5.55 25.29 19.30
N MET A 210 -6.39 24.40 18.76
CA MET A 210 -7.24 24.67 17.60
C MET A 210 -8.39 25.64 17.90
N GLU A 211 -8.98 25.55 19.08
CA GLU A 211 -10.14 26.36 19.46
C GLU A 211 -9.74 27.77 19.94
N HIS A 212 -8.59 27.91 20.59
CA HIS A 212 -8.21 29.14 21.25
C HIS A 212 -6.97 29.84 20.69
N GLY A 213 -6.24 29.17 19.78
CA GLY A 213 -4.99 29.69 19.25
C GLY A 213 -4.81 29.39 17.78
N THR A 214 -3.56 29.23 17.40
CA THR A 214 -3.18 28.73 16.06
C THR A 214 -2.22 27.57 16.19
N VAL A 215 -2.45 26.54 15.38
CA VAL A 215 -1.62 25.34 15.36
C VAL A 215 -0.79 25.29 14.07
N TRP A 216 0.48 24.92 14.22
CA TRP A 216 1.42 24.60 13.14
C TRP A 216 2.02 23.24 13.38
N LEU A 217 2.29 22.53 12.30
CA LEU A 217 3.00 21.25 12.34
C LEU A 217 4.39 21.38 11.74
N SER A 218 5.37 20.80 12.40
CA SER A 218 6.72 20.58 11.85
C SER A 218 6.91 19.10 11.57
N LEU A 219 7.59 18.75 10.49
CA LEU A 219 7.98 17.37 10.21
C LEU A 219 9.20 17.01 11.08
N GLU A 220 9.10 15.94 11.83
CA GLU A 220 10.14 15.45 12.76
C GLU A 220 10.61 14.05 12.34
N PRO A 221 11.52 13.91 11.36
CA PRO A 221 12.11 12.62 11.01
C PRO A 221 12.93 12.04 12.16
N GLU A 222 13.29 10.75 12.05
CA GLU A 222 14.20 10.12 13.00
C GLU A 222 15.53 10.91 13.08
N GLY A 223 15.97 11.17 14.31
CA GLY A 223 17.23 11.89 14.57
C GLY A 223 17.12 13.41 14.65
N VAL A 224 15.92 14.00 14.50
CA VAL A 224 15.76 15.43 14.78
C VAL A 224 16.07 15.70 16.27
N ASP A 225 16.86 16.74 16.53
CA ASP A 225 17.12 17.24 17.88
C ASP A 225 15.92 18.03 18.37
N LEU A 226 15.36 17.60 19.49
CA LEU A 226 14.19 18.22 20.13
C LEU A 226 14.58 19.04 21.37
N GLU A 227 15.88 19.11 21.70
CA GLU A 227 16.37 19.88 22.84
C GLU A 227 16.40 21.39 22.53
N GLY A 228 16.42 22.21 23.58
CA GLY A 228 16.56 23.64 23.45
C GLY A 228 15.30 24.41 23.06
N THR A 229 14.14 23.72 22.94
CA THR A 229 12.86 24.40 22.74
C THR A 229 12.42 25.09 24.05
N GLU A 230 11.90 26.30 23.94
CA GLU A 230 11.32 27.07 25.05
C GLU A 230 10.19 27.94 24.54
N VAL A 231 9.33 28.39 25.42
CA VAL A 231 8.25 29.31 25.08
C VAL A 231 8.83 30.59 24.48
N LEU A 232 8.49 30.86 23.22
CA LEU A 232 8.85 32.10 22.55
C LEU A 232 7.79 33.17 22.79
N THR A 233 8.24 34.37 23.13
CA THR A 233 7.43 35.56 23.36
C THR A 233 8.01 36.76 22.61
N PRO A 234 7.25 37.86 22.41
CA PRO A 234 7.80 39.08 21.80
C PRO A 234 9.03 39.65 22.54
N GLU A 235 9.16 39.36 23.83
CA GLU A 235 10.26 39.84 24.65
C GLU A 235 11.56 39.08 24.45
N ASN A 236 11.48 37.72 24.26
CA ASN A 236 12.69 36.88 24.23
C ASN A 236 13.10 36.43 22.82
N ILE A 237 12.27 36.57 21.78
CA ILE A 237 12.53 36.04 20.44
C ILE A 237 13.82 36.62 19.82
N TYR A 238 14.21 37.82 20.16
CA TYR A 238 15.42 38.49 19.64
C TYR A 238 16.65 38.31 20.54
N GLU A 239 16.47 37.74 21.71
CA GLU A 239 17.56 37.51 22.69
C GLU A 239 18.06 36.07 22.63
N LYS A 240 17.26 35.17 22.07
CA LYS A 240 17.57 33.76 22.00
C LYS A 240 18.64 33.46 20.93
N ASP A 241 19.64 32.68 21.30
CA ASP A 241 20.61 32.10 20.36
C ASP A 241 20.03 30.83 19.70
N PHE A 242 19.94 30.84 18.41
CA PHE A 242 19.46 29.74 17.58
C PHE A 242 20.60 29.00 16.85
N SER A 243 21.87 29.25 17.18
CA SER A 243 23.05 28.63 16.53
C SER A 243 23.52 27.35 17.19
#